data_c40bbf83d7af358c449e7aff104aedbc
#
_entry.id   c40bbf83d7af358c449e7aff104aedbc
#
_cell.length_a   1.000
_cell.length_b   1.000
_cell.length_c   1.000
_cell.angle_alpha   90.00
_cell.angle_beta   90.00
_cell.angle_gamma   90.00
#
_symmetry.space_group_name_H-M   'P 1'
#
loop_
_entity.id
_entity.type
_entity.pdbx_description
1 polymer ?
#
loop_
_entity_poly.entity_id
_entity_poly.type
_entity_poly.pdbx_seq_one_letter_code
_entity_poly.pdbx_strand_id
1 'polypeptide(L)'
;LIGLVGSEMCIRDRTLYKLPIPPSPNLPNMKSIYLYPSTCYFEATPVSLGRGTDLPFQVYGHPNMTGYSYSFTPRSIPGAKNPPQLGKLCHGVNLSNMSDEEIWKRGIDLSYVIDAYRNLNMDDHFFRSFFELLIGTDYVRKMIKEGKSAEEIKARWKDDVEKFKVQRKPYLLYEE
;
A
#
# COMPACT_ATOMS: atom_id res chain seq x y z
N LEU A 1 -25.02 -3.79 -17.35
CA LEU A 1 -23.63 -3.69 -16.82
C LEU A 1 -23.29 -2.29 -16.27
N ILE A 2 -24.17 -1.33 -16.42
CA ILE A 2 -23.91 0.07 -16.10
C ILE A 2 -24.28 0.42 -14.65
N GLY A 3 -25.02 -0.43 -13.96
CA GLY A 3 -25.59 -0.08 -12.67
C GLY A 3 -24.83 -0.56 -11.44
N LEU A 4 -23.90 -1.50 -11.56
CA LEU A 4 -23.42 -2.22 -10.38
C LEU A 4 -22.09 -1.72 -9.77
N VAL A 5 -21.29 -0.99 -10.51
CA VAL A 5 -19.96 -0.60 -10.03
C VAL A 5 -19.85 0.88 -9.68
N GLY A 6 -20.68 1.71 -10.26
CA GLY A 6 -20.57 3.16 -10.08
C GLY A 6 -21.39 3.73 -8.93
N SER A 7 -22.64 3.32 -8.81
CA SER A 7 -23.59 3.96 -7.91
C SER A 7 -23.39 3.62 -6.44
N GLU A 8 -23.11 2.37 -6.12
CA GLU A 8 -22.99 1.95 -4.73
C GLU A 8 -21.62 2.28 -4.11
N MET A 9 -20.57 2.31 -4.90
CA MET A 9 -19.26 2.75 -4.42
C MET A 9 -19.20 4.25 -4.09
N CYS A 10 -20.08 5.05 -4.68
CA CYS A 10 -20.16 6.48 -4.42
C CYS A 10 -21.09 6.83 -3.25
N ILE A 11 -21.79 5.87 -2.68
CA ILE A 11 -22.87 6.11 -1.75
C ILE A 11 -22.43 6.78 -0.45
N ARG A 12 -21.27 6.45 0.05
CA ARG A 12 -20.71 7.09 1.26
C ARG A 12 -19.19 6.99 1.26
N ASP A 13 -18.55 7.87 0.56
CA ASP A 13 -17.14 8.12 0.76
C ASP A 13 -16.85 8.26 2.26
N ARG A 14 -15.84 7.56 2.77
CA ARG A 14 -15.39 7.64 4.17
C ARG A 14 -16.27 6.95 5.21
N THR A 15 -17.30 6.19 4.85
CA THR A 15 -17.98 5.36 5.83
C THR A 15 -17.12 4.14 6.15
N LEU A 16 -16.75 4.01 7.42
CA LEU A 16 -16.06 2.81 7.92
C LEU A 16 -17.04 1.63 7.92
N TYR A 17 -16.92 0.76 6.94
CA TYR A 17 -17.73 -0.43 6.84
C TYR A 17 -16.87 -1.67 7.09
N LYS A 18 -17.23 -2.44 8.13
CA LYS A 18 -16.57 -3.72 8.42
C LYS A 18 -17.08 -4.76 7.44
N LEU A 19 -16.19 -5.24 6.56
CA LEU A 19 -16.54 -6.29 5.61
C LEU A 19 -16.85 -7.61 6.35
N PRO A 20 -18.01 -8.23 6.08
CA PRO A 20 -18.37 -9.53 6.68
C PRO A 20 -17.53 -10.68 6.11
N ILE A 21 -17.05 -10.54 4.89
CA ILE A 21 -16.22 -11.53 4.19
C ILE A 21 -14.93 -10.88 3.72
N PRO A 22 -13.75 -11.44 4.03
CA PRO A 22 -12.49 -10.95 3.51
C PRO A 22 -12.45 -10.95 1.99
N PRO A 23 -12.00 -9.88 1.32
CA PRO A 23 -11.98 -9.78 -0.14
C PRO A 23 -10.94 -10.69 -0.79
N SER A 24 -9.94 -11.13 -0.03
CA SER A 24 -8.84 -11.98 -0.49
C SER A 24 -8.24 -12.76 0.67
N PRO A 25 -7.70 -13.97 0.43
CA PRO A 25 -6.90 -14.68 1.43
C PRO A 25 -5.69 -13.88 1.95
N ASN A 26 -5.19 -12.93 1.15
CA ASN A 26 -4.10 -12.03 1.55
C ASN A 26 -4.59 -10.71 2.18
N LEU A 27 -5.90 -10.49 2.25
CA LEU A 27 -6.52 -9.36 2.96
C LEU A 27 -7.51 -9.91 3.99
N PRO A 28 -7.03 -10.64 5.03
CA PRO A 28 -7.87 -11.44 5.92
C PRO A 28 -8.64 -10.62 6.95
N ASN A 29 -8.29 -9.36 7.14
CA ASN A 29 -8.89 -8.49 8.15
C ASN A 29 -8.92 -7.03 7.69
N MET A 30 -9.67 -6.19 8.40
CA MET A 30 -9.82 -4.78 8.07
C MET A 30 -8.51 -4.01 8.13
N LYS A 31 -7.58 -4.38 9.01
CA LYS A 31 -6.25 -3.75 9.11
C LYS A 31 -5.45 -3.90 7.81
N SER A 32 -5.42 -5.10 7.24
CA SER A 32 -4.76 -5.34 5.97
C SER A 32 -5.42 -4.55 4.81
N ILE A 33 -6.75 -4.41 4.84
CA ILE A 33 -7.51 -3.63 3.85
C ILE A 33 -7.17 -2.15 3.95
N TYR A 34 -7.11 -1.60 5.16
CA TYR A 34 -6.78 -0.18 5.38
C TYR A 34 -5.33 0.15 5.02
N LEU A 35 -4.39 -0.77 5.27
CA LEU A 35 -2.99 -0.59 4.92
C LEU A 35 -2.70 -0.86 3.44
N TYR A 36 -3.56 -1.61 2.75
CA TYR A 36 -3.36 -2.00 1.35
C TYR A 36 -3.03 -0.82 0.42
N PRO A 37 -3.74 0.32 0.45
CA PRO A 37 -3.45 1.45 -0.44
C PRO A 37 -2.03 2.03 -0.30
N SER A 38 -1.38 1.80 0.85
CA SER A 38 -0.02 2.26 1.12
C SER A 38 1.03 1.16 0.92
N THR A 39 0.64 -0.11 1.08
CA THR A 39 1.58 -1.25 1.05
C THR A 39 1.57 -2.03 -0.26
N CYS A 40 0.55 -1.89 -1.10
CA CYS A 40 0.46 -2.57 -2.40
C CYS A 40 1.65 -2.25 -3.33
N TYR A 41 2.28 -1.09 -3.19
CA TYR A 41 3.44 -0.68 -4.01
C TYR A 41 4.64 -1.61 -3.85
N PHE A 42 4.75 -2.32 -2.71
CA PHE A 42 5.79 -3.32 -2.51
C PHE A 42 5.67 -4.53 -3.46
N GLU A 43 4.51 -4.78 -4.05
CA GLU A 43 4.36 -5.84 -5.06
C GLU A 43 5.26 -5.61 -6.28
N ALA A 44 5.61 -4.35 -6.55
CA ALA A 44 6.56 -3.97 -7.60
C ALA A 44 7.99 -3.75 -7.08
N THR A 45 8.37 -4.39 -6.00
CA THR A 45 9.70 -4.30 -5.38
C THR A 45 10.20 -5.68 -4.95
N PRO A 46 11.45 -5.84 -4.51
CA PRO A 46 11.95 -7.08 -3.90
C PRO A 46 11.50 -7.28 -2.44
N VAL A 47 10.88 -6.28 -1.82
CA VAL A 47 10.46 -6.30 -0.41
C VAL A 47 9.27 -7.22 -0.21
N SER A 48 9.32 -8.03 0.85
CA SER A 48 8.15 -8.80 1.30
C SER A 48 7.18 -7.89 2.03
N LEU A 49 5.89 -8.01 1.68
CA LEU A 49 4.79 -7.29 2.33
C LEU A 49 3.96 -8.21 3.25
N GLY A 50 4.62 -9.23 3.81
CA GLY A 50 4.02 -10.15 4.77
C GLY A 50 3.16 -11.26 4.17
N ARG A 51 3.05 -11.38 2.84
CA ARG A 51 2.39 -12.56 2.23
C ARG A 51 3.14 -13.82 2.64
N GLY A 52 2.40 -14.86 3.02
CA GLY A 52 3.01 -16.07 3.60
C GLY A 52 3.30 -15.97 5.10
N THR A 53 2.73 -14.97 5.78
CA THR A 53 2.71 -14.81 7.25
C THR A 53 1.28 -14.60 7.73
N ASP A 54 1.09 -14.48 9.05
CA ASP A 54 -0.21 -14.14 9.65
C ASP A 54 -0.57 -12.65 9.50
N LEU A 55 0.35 -11.81 8.98
CA LEU A 55 0.22 -10.36 8.85
C LEU A 55 0.41 -9.87 7.40
N PRO A 56 -0.31 -10.44 6.39
CA PRO A 56 -0.18 -9.97 5.03
C PRO A 56 -0.65 -8.51 4.90
N PHE A 57 0.11 -7.70 4.17
CA PHE A 57 -0.07 -6.25 3.99
C PHE A 57 -0.03 -5.41 5.27
N GLN A 58 0.38 -6.01 6.39
CA GLN A 58 0.51 -5.34 7.69
C GLN A 58 1.97 -5.25 8.15
N VAL A 59 2.87 -5.89 7.43
CA VAL A 59 4.32 -5.82 7.68
C VAL A 59 5.04 -5.67 6.34
N TYR A 60 6.22 -5.05 6.36
CA TYR A 60 7.12 -5.09 5.20
C TYR A 60 8.56 -5.30 5.66
N GLY A 61 9.35 -5.95 4.82
CA GLY A 61 10.75 -6.22 5.15
C GLY A 61 11.48 -7.00 4.07
N HIS A 62 12.80 -7.04 4.24
CA HIS A 62 13.70 -7.76 3.33
C HIS A 62 14.88 -8.31 4.13
N PRO A 63 15.55 -9.42 3.70
CA PRO A 63 16.71 -9.97 4.41
C PRO A 63 17.86 -8.98 4.60
N ASN A 64 18.03 -8.05 3.68
CA ASN A 64 19.13 -7.06 3.71
C ASN A 64 18.73 -5.73 4.36
N MET A 65 17.51 -5.57 4.84
CA MET A 65 17.13 -4.36 5.62
C MET A 65 17.81 -4.42 7.00
N THR A 66 18.32 -3.28 7.44
CA THR A 66 19.08 -3.15 8.69
C THR A 66 18.50 -2.06 9.59
N GLY A 67 18.74 -2.18 10.91
CA GLY A 67 18.27 -1.18 11.87
C GLY A 67 16.84 -1.38 12.37
N TYR A 68 16.19 -2.50 12.03
CA TYR A 68 14.83 -2.83 12.46
C TYR A 68 14.83 -3.92 13.51
N SER A 69 14.02 -3.75 14.56
CA SER A 69 13.85 -4.74 15.63
C SER A 69 12.87 -5.86 15.28
N TYR A 70 11.95 -5.60 14.32
CA TYR A 70 10.95 -6.59 13.91
C TYR A 70 11.52 -7.49 12.81
N SER A 71 11.23 -8.79 12.91
CA SER A 71 11.60 -9.78 11.89
C SER A 71 10.51 -10.80 11.66
N PHE A 72 10.46 -11.36 10.45
CA PHE A 72 9.50 -12.39 10.06
C PHE A 72 10.06 -13.25 8.93
N THR A 73 9.51 -14.44 8.75
CA THR A 73 9.92 -15.36 7.67
C THR A 73 8.69 -15.77 6.87
N PRO A 74 8.55 -15.35 5.61
CA PRO A 74 7.46 -15.81 4.74
C PRO A 74 7.51 -17.31 4.51
N ARG A 75 6.35 -17.97 4.59
CA ARG A 75 6.20 -19.42 4.36
C ARG A 75 5.23 -19.66 3.21
N SER A 76 5.31 -20.84 2.60
CA SER A 76 4.29 -21.26 1.63
C SER A 76 3.00 -21.63 2.36
N ILE A 77 1.94 -20.92 2.05
CA ILE A 77 0.59 -21.15 2.58
C ILE A 77 -0.44 -21.17 1.44
N PRO A 78 -1.66 -21.70 1.63
CA PRO A 78 -2.66 -21.81 0.56
C PRO A 78 -2.94 -20.49 -0.19
N GLY A 79 -2.97 -19.37 0.51
CA GLY A 79 -3.19 -18.03 -0.08
C GLY A 79 -1.92 -17.40 -0.70
N ALA A 80 -0.73 -17.95 -0.45
CA ALA A 80 0.55 -17.44 -0.94
C ALA A 80 1.56 -18.58 -1.07
N LYS A 81 1.49 -19.34 -2.16
CA LYS A 81 2.37 -20.50 -2.37
C LYS A 81 3.85 -20.10 -2.53
N ASN A 82 4.10 -19.00 -3.24
CA ASN A 82 5.44 -18.49 -3.52
C ASN A 82 5.51 -16.99 -3.16
N PRO A 83 5.45 -16.63 -1.86
CA PRO A 83 5.54 -15.23 -1.46
C PRO A 83 6.95 -14.68 -1.71
N PRO A 84 7.10 -13.36 -1.90
CA PRO A 84 8.43 -12.74 -1.93
C PRO A 84 9.25 -13.09 -0.69
N GLN A 85 10.54 -13.38 -0.88
CA GLN A 85 11.49 -13.77 0.18
C GLN A 85 11.10 -15.08 0.92
N LEU A 86 10.43 -16.03 0.24
CA LEU A 86 10.05 -17.33 0.80
C LEU A 86 11.21 -17.99 1.55
N GLY A 87 10.98 -18.37 2.81
CA GLY A 87 11.94 -19.07 3.66
C GLY A 87 13.11 -18.22 4.18
N LYS A 88 13.19 -16.94 3.81
CA LYS A 88 14.26 -16.06 4.27
C LYS A 88 13.81 -15.23 5.46
N LEU A 89 14.69 -15.06 6.45
CA LEU A 89 14.45 -14.13 7.55
C LEU A 89 14.52 -12.69 7.01
N CYS A 90 13.41 -11.96 7.11
CA CYS A 90 13.29 -10.56 6.72
C CYS A 90 13.30 -9.68 7.97
N HIS A 91 14.00 -8.57 7.90
CA HIS A 91 13.95 -7.49 8.89
C HIS A 91 13.16 -6.33 8.33
N GLY A 92 12.38 -5.63 9.16
CA GLY A 92 11.55 -4.53 8.69
C GLY A 92 10.59 -3.98 9.72
N VAL A 93 9.43 -3.56 9.27
CA VAL A 93 8.44 -2.83 10.09
C VAL A 93 7.15 -3.63 10.24
N ASN A 94 6.59 -3.57 11.45
CA ASN A 94 5.27 -4.08 11.77
C ASN A 94 4.29 -2.92 11.94
N LEU A 95 3.34 -2.80 11.00
CA LEU A 95 2.29 -1.78 10.97
C LEU A 95 1.01 -2.24 11.66
N SER A 96 0.91 -3.51 12.07
CA SER A 96 -0.32 -4.07 12.67
C SER A 96 -0.71 -3.41 13.99
N ASN A 97 0.26 -2.79 14.67
CA ASN A 97 0.06 -2.10 15.95
C ASN A 97 -0.50 -0.67 15.79
N MET A 98 -0.55 -0.13 14.58
CA MET A 98 -1.15 1.18 14.33
C MET A 98 -2.65 1.13 14.58
N SER A 99 -3.23 2.20 15.13
CA SER A 99 -4.68 2.32 15.24
C SER A 99 -5.32 2.50 13.86
N ASP A 100 -6.57 2.07 13.70
CA ASP A 100 -7.30 2.26 12.44
C ASP A 100 -7.48 3.75 12.12
N GLU A 101 -7.71 4.56 13.15
CA GLU A 101 -7.80 6.02 13.03
C GLU A 101 -6.51 6.64 12.49
N GLU A 102 -5.36 6.20 12.98
CA GLU A 102 -4.05 6.66 12.50
C GLU A 102 -3.84 6.32 11.02
N ILE A 103 -4.15 5.08 10.61
CA ILE A 103 -4.04 4.64 9.22
C ILE A 103 -4.94 5.50 8.33
N TRP A 104 -6.19 5.73 8.74
CA TRP A 104 -7.14 6.57 8.01
C TRP A 104 -6.68 8.01 7.86
N LYS A 105 -6.16 8.59 8.93
CA LYS A 105 -5.65 9.96 8.92
C LYS A 105 -4.46 10.14 7.97
N ARG A 106 -3.58 9.14 7.89
CA ARG A 106 -2.44 9.13 6.96
C ARG A 106 -2.88 8.98 5.50
N GLY A 107 -3.94 8.23 5.25
CA GLY A 107 -4.37 7.87 3.90
C GLY A 107 -3.30 7.07 3.16
N ILE A 108 -3.07 7.36 1.88
CA ILE A 108 -1.96 6.77 1.12
C ILE A 108 -0.65 7.33 1.67
N ASP A 109 0.14 6.46 2.28
CA ASP A 109 1.42 6.81 2.89
C ASP A 109 2.57 6.17 2.11
N LEU A 110 3.29 6.99 1.35
CA LEU A 110 4.46 6.55 0.58
C LEU A 110 5.73 6.45 1.42
N SER A 111 5.70 6.87 2.69
CA SER A 111 6.88 6.82 3.55
C SER A 111 7.42 5.40 3.72
N TYR A 112 6.56 4.38 3.70
CA TYR A 112 6.95 2.97 3.81
C TYR A 112 7.82 2.51 2.65
N VAL A 113 7.42 2.80 1.42
CA VAL A 113 8.20 2.42 0.24
C VAL A 113 9.48 3.24 0.11
N ILE A 114 9.44 4.51 0.51
CA ILE A 114 10.62 5.40 0.55
C ILE A 114 11.63 4.92 1.59
N ASP A 115 11.16 4.52 2.78
CA ASP A 115 11.98 3.97 3.85
C ASP A 115 12.74 2.71 3.37
N ALA A 116 12.02 1.75 2.80
CA ALA A 116 12.62 0.54 2.27
C ALA A 116 13.58 0.81 1.11
N TYR A 117 13.26 1.75 0.21
CA TYR A 117 14.12 2.15 -0.89
C TYR A 117 15.46 2.69 -0.38
N ARG A 118 15.41 3.62 0.58
CA ARG A 118 16.60 4.24 1.19
C ARG A 118 17.43 3.23 1.97
N ASN A 119 16.78 2.35 2.73
CA ASN A 119 17.48 1.35 3.55
C ASN A 119 18.19 0.30 2.70
N LEU A 120 17.55 -0.20 1.65
CA LEU A 120 18.12 -1.24 0.80
C LEU A 120 19.20 -0.72 -0.17
N ASN A 121 19.15 0.55 -0.54
CA ASN A 121 20.09 1.20 -1.47
C ASN A 121 20.35 0.35 -2.75
N MET A 122 19.27 -0.12 -3.38
CA MET A 122 19.35 -1.01 -4.55
C MET A 122 19.20 -0.25 -5.88
N ASP A 123 19.13 1.07 -5.85
CA ASP A 123 19.01 1.95 -7.02
C ASP A 123 17.97 1.46 -8.05
N ASP A 124 18.41 1.17 -9.28
CA ASP A 124 17.56 0.74 -10.38
C ASP A 124 16.94 -0.65 -10.19
N HIS A 125 17.50 -1.46 -9.29
CA HIS A 125 17.00 -2.82 -9.01
C HIS A 125 15.86 -2.87 -7.99
N PHE A 126 15.54 -1.74 -7.34
CA PHE A 126 14.47 -1.70 -6.35
C PHE A 126 13.08 -1.70 -7.00
N PHE A 127 12.85 -0.87 -8.02
CA PHE A 127 11.55 -0.77 -8.67
C PHE A 127 11.46 -1.68 -9.90
N ARG A 128 10.47 -2.55 -9.91
CA ARG A 128 10.14 -3.37 -11.08
C ARG A 128 9.36 -2.55 -12.12
N SER A 129 9.30 -3.04 -13.35
CA SER A 129 8.68 -2.36 -14.49
C SER A 129 7.20 -2.00 -14.32
N PHE A 130 6.47 -2.74 -13.48
CA PHE A 130 5.05 -2.47 -13.28
C PHE A 130 4.73 -1.51 -12.11
N PHE A 131 5.74 -0.90 -11.48
CA PHE A 131 5.53 0.07 -10.39
C PHE A 131 4.65 1.24 -10.83
N GLU A 132 4.87 1.76 -12.03
CA GLU A 132 4.07 2.84 -12.60
C GLU A 132 2.61 2.44 -12.82
N LEU A 133 2.34 1.17 -13.12
CA LEU A 133 0.97 0.66 -13.26
C LEU A 133 0.25 0.61 -11.92
N LEU A 134 0.97 0.34 -10.82
CA LEU A 134 0.40 0.34 -9.47
C LEU A 134 0.13 1.76 -8.95
N ILE A 135 1.08 2.68 -9.17
CA ILE A 135 0.97 4.06 -8.67
C ILE A 135 0.18 4.97 -9.62
N GLY A 136 0.01 4.57 -10.88
CA GLY A 136 -0.74 5.32 -11.90
C GLY A 136 -0.03 6.55 -12.47
N THR A 137 1.23 6.76 -12.13
CA THR A 137 2.02 7.91 -12.60
C THR A 137 3.49 7.53 -12.79
N ASP A 138 4.20 8.26 -13.64
CA ASP A 138 5.64 8.04 -13.90
C ASP A 138 6.56 8.90 -13.01
N TYR A 139 6.04 9.96 -12.41
CA TYR A 139 6.86 10.92 -11.65
C TYR A 139 7.18 10.46 -10.23
N VAL A 140 6.36 9.60 -9.62
CA VAL A 140 6.56 9.18 -8.22
C VAL A 140 7.88 8.44 -8.05
N ARG A 141 8.20 7.46 -8.91
CA ARG A 141 9.50 6.77 -8.90
C ARG A 141 10.65 7.77 -9.04
N LYS A 142 10.55 8.72 -9.97
CA LYS A 142 11.58 9.75 -10.21
C LYS A 142 11.80 10.57 -8.95
N MET A 143 10.73 11.06 -8.33
CA MET A 143 10.80 11.85 -7.10
C MET A 143 11.40 11.06 -5.93
N ILE A 144 11.07 9.77 -5.78
CA ILE A 144 11.68 8.92 -4.75
C ILE A 144 13.20 8.80 -4.98
N LYS A 145 13.63 8.57 -6.23
CA LYS A 145 15.06 8.49 -6.60
C LYS A 145 15.79 9.82 -6.40
N GLU A 146 15.11 10.95 -6.56
CA GLU A 146 15.62 12.28 -6.26
C GLU A 146 15.68 12.59 -4.76
N GLY A 147 15.25 11.65 -3.90
CA GLY A 147 15.29 11.78 -2.45
C GLY A 147 14.15 12.59 -1.84
N LYS A 148 13.08 12.84 -2.61
CA LYS A 148 11.89 13.57 -2.14
C LYS A 148 11.18 12.81 -1.00
N SER A 149 10.53 13.58 -0.12
CA SER A 149 9.70 13.05 0.96
C SER A 149 8.32 12.61 0.46
N ALA A 150 7.62 11.82 1.27
CA ALA A 150 6.25 11.43 0.98
C ALA A 150 5.32 12.65 0.87
N GLU A 151 5.54 13.66 1.71
CA GLU A 151 4.79 14.92 1.71
C GLU A 151 5.02 15.75 0.44
N GLU A 152 6.27 15.85 -0.03
CA GLU A 152 6.60 16.54 -1.29
C GLU A 152 5.93 15.86 -2.48
N ILE A 153 5.94 14.52 -2.51
CA ILE A 153 5.28 13.74 -3.56
C ILE A 153 3.76 13.94 -3.47
N LYS A 154 3.20 13.88 -2.27
CA LYS A 154 1.76 14.07 -2.03
C LYS A 154 1.30 15.48 -2.44
N ALA A 155 2.12 16.50 -2.21
CA ALA A 155 1.84 17.86 -2.65
C ALA A 155 1.72 17.97 -4.18
N ARG A 156 2.47 17.15 -4.94
CA ARG A 156 2.47 17.18 -6.41
C ARG A 156 1.13 16.81 -7.03
N TRP A 157 0.37 15.89 -6.42
CA TRP A 157 -0.94 15.49 -6.96
C TRP A 157 -2.13 16.20 -6.32
N LYS A 158 -1.89 17.05 -5.32
CA LYS A 158 -2.97 17.73 -4.57
C LYS A 158 -3.93 18.49 -5.48
N ASP A 159 -3.39 19.28 -6.39
CA ASP A 159 -4.19 20.10 -7.31
C ASP A 159 -5.02 19.24 -8.27
N ASP A 160 -4.47 18.12 -8.72
CA ASP A 160 -5.17 17.20 -9.62
C ASP A 160 -6.31 16.46 -8.88
N VAL A 161 -6.09 16.11 -7.60
CA VAL A 161 -7.15 15.55 -6.74
C VAL A 161 -8.27 16.55 -6.51
N GLU A 162 -7.96 17.82 -6.24
CA GLU A 162 -8.98 18.86 -6.05
C GLU A 162 -9.76 19.13 -7.34
N LYS A 163 -9.10 19.18 -8.50
CA LYS A 163 -9.78 19.26 -9.80
C LYS A 163 -10.71 18.08 -10.02
N PHE A 164 -10.25 16.86 -9.71
CA PHE A 164 -11.08 15.67 -9.85
C PHE A 164 -12.30 15.68 -8.92
N LYS A 165 -12.17 16.16 -7.69
CA LYS A 165 -13.31 16.33 -6.77
C LYS A 165 -14.38 17.24 -7.37
N VAL A 166 -13.99 18.36 -7.97
CA VAL A 166 -14.91 19.24 -8.68
C VAL A 166 -15.55 18.53 -9.87
N GLN A 167 -14.74 17.83 -10.66
CA GLN A 167 -15.21 17.13 -11.86
C GLN A 167 -16.19 16.00 -11.52
N ARG A 168 -15.98 15.25 -10.44
CA ARG A 168 -16.83 14.12 -10.03
C ARG A 168 -18.14 14.56 -9.38
N LYS A 169 -18.20 15.78 -8.82
CA LYS A 169 -19.35 16.28 -8.03
C LYS A 169 -20.70 16.10 -8.71
N PRO A 170 -20.89 16.38 -10.03
CA PRO A 170 -22.17 16.17 -10.70
C PRO A 170 -22.61 14.70 -10.81
N TYR A 171 -21.71 13.75 -10.57
CA TYR A 171 -21.96 12.31 -10.67
C TYR A 171 -22.20 11.65 -9.32
N LEU A 172 -22.07 12.39 -8.23
CA LEU A 172 -22.34 11.87 -6.88
C LEU A 172 -23.83 11.78 -6.66
N LEU A 173 -24.31 10.63 -6.18
CA LEU A 173 -25.72 10.41 -5.85
C LEU A 173 -26.09 10.95 -4.45
N TYR A 174 -25.07 11.17 -3.60
CA TYR A 174 -25.24 11.62 -2.23
C TYR A 174 -24.26 12.77 -1.95
N GLU A 175 -24.64 13.66 -1.06
CA GLU A 175 -23.76 14.75 -0.61
C GLU A 175 -22.57 14.19 0.19
N GLU A 176 -21.40 14.83 0.00
CA GLU A 176 -20.15 14.50 0.73
C GLU A 176 -20.16 15.02 2.16
#